data_0cc5660198659d2452213a3d4426f91b
#
_entry.id   0cc5660198659d2452213a3d4426f91b
#
_cell.length_a   1.000
_cell.length_b   1.000
_cell.length_c   1.000
_cell.angle_alpha   90.00
_cell.angle_beta   90.00
_cell.angle_gamma   90.00
#
_symmetry.space_group_name_H-M   'P 1'
#
loop_
_entity.id
_entity.type
_entity.pdbx_description
1 polymer ?
#
loop_
_entity_poly.entity_id
_entity_poly.type
_entity_poly.pdbx_seq_one_letter_code
_entity_poly.pdbx_strand_id
1 'polypeptide(L)'
;MRLRDRLRQDMQIRNHSERTIGQYISLIGKFFGWLGKPPAKATRDDVRNFLLYMINDKGVVAGTYAQYRTALKFFFEITMGKPCVLERILTPKRPKALPDVMSFDEVLMLLDAVESYRNRVILTVMYGAGLRITEACSLHVDDIDSDRMLIHVRKGKGRKDRYVMLPEMVLELLREYWRMAKPKDWLFPGIKRGRHITSHNIRRAFHKARRRAGLTDRYHPHTLRHSFATHLVDAGVDLEVVQALLGHTCISTTSIYARTSTKRIREVRSPLDATPDDEATGGDTPEDDAPVPA
;
A
#
# COMPACT_ATOMS: atom_id res chain seq x y z
N MET A 1 -15.26 -32.58 -13.19
CA MET A 1 -15.01 -31.13 -12.91
C MET A 1 -13.60 -30.79 -13.36
N ARG A 2 -13.42 -29.70 -14.13
CA ARG A 2 -12.07 -29.27 -14.57
C ARG A 2 -11.28 -28.76 -13.38
N LEU A 3 -9.97 -29.05 -13.29
CA LEU A 3 -9.10 -28.60 -12.17
C LEU A 3 -9.11 -27.07 -11.98
N ARG A 4 -9.28 -26.31 -13.05
CA ARG A 4 -9.43 -24.85 -12.98
C ARG A 4 -10.67 -24.42 -12.21
N ASP A 5 -11.79 -25.12 -12.40
CA ASP A 5 -13.06 -24.80 -11.74
C ASP A 5 -12.98 -25.17 -10.25
N ARG A 6 -12.36 -26.32 -9.95
CA ARG A 6 -12.07 -26.74 -8.57
C ARG A 6 -11.18 -25.72 -7.84
N LEU A 7 -10.08 -25.30 -8.46
CA LEU A 7 -9.22 -24.25 -7.89
C LEU A 7 -10.00 -22.98 -7.58
N ARG A 8 -10.87 -22.54 -8.51
CA ARG A 8 -11.73 -21.36 -8.29
C ARG A 8 -12.62 -21.55 -7.05
N GLN A 9 -13.30 -22.69 -6.93
CA GLN A 9 -14.18 -23.00 -5.80
C GLN A 9 -13.39 -23.05 -4.48
N ASP A 10 -12.24 -23.73 -4.45
CA ASP A 10 -11.38 -23.82 -3.25
C ASP A 10 -10.94 -22.42 -2.77
N MET A 11 -10.63 -21.53 -3.72
CA MET A 11 -10.26 -20.15 -3.41
C MET A 11 -11.46 -19.30 -2.97
N GLN A 12 -12.66 -19.53 -3.54
CA GLN A 12 -13.90 -18.87 -3.11
C GLN A 12 -14.29 -19.26 -1.69
N ILE A 13 -14.21 -20.55 -1.33
CA ILE A 13 -14.43 -21.04 0.03
C ILE A 13 -13.52 -20.33 1.03
N ARG A 14 -12.27 -20.04 0.65
CA ARG A 14 -11.32 -19.27 1.46
C ARG A 14 -11.48 -17.74 1.34
N ASN A 15 -12.57 -17.28 0.74
CA ASN A 15 -12.92 -15.88 0.62
C ASN A 15 -11.86 -15.00 -0.10
N HIS A 16 -11.14 -15.60 -1.07
CA HIS A 16 -10.23 -14.82 -1.92
C HIS A 16 -11.00 -13.92 -2.89
N SER A 17 -10.45 -12.75 -3.19
CA SER A 17 -11.04 -11.85 -4.19
C SER A 17 -10.97 -12.45 -5.60
N GLU A 18 -11.93 -12.14 -6.47
CA GLU A 18 -11.94 -12.58 -7.88
C GLU A 18 -10.64 -12.19 -8.62
N ARG A 19 -10.05 -11.04 -8.26
CA ARG A 19 -8.75 -10.63 -8.79
C ARG A 19 -7.63 -11.59 -8.38
N THR A 20 -7.59 -12.02 -7.13
CA THR A 20 -6.60 -12.98 -6.62
C THR A 20 -6.79 -14.33 -7.28
N ILE A 21 -8.04 -14.78 -7.43
CA ILE A 21 -8.39 -16.02 -8.11
C ILE A 21 -7.89 -16.00 -9.55
N GLY A 22 -8.22 -14.93 -10.30
CA GLY A 22 -7.75 -14.75 -11.67
C GLY A 22 -6.23 -14.75 -11.80
N GLN A 23 -5.54 -14.10 -10.86
CA GLN A 23 -4.07 -14.08 -10.82
C GLN A 23 -3.49 -15.49 -10.59
N TYR A 24 -4.01 -16.25 -9.62
CA TYR A 24 -3.54 -17.62 -9.36
C TYR A 24 -3.76 -18.53 -10.55
N ILE A 25 -4.95 -18.49 -11.16
CA ILE A 25 -5.26 -19.26 -12.38
C ILE A 25 -4.25 -18.94 -13.50
N SER A 26 -3.92 -17.64 -13.68
CA SER A 26 -2.95 -17.22 -14.69
C SER A 26 -1.53 -17.72 -14.38
N LEU A 27 -1.07 -17.61 -13.13
CA LEU A 27 0.27 -18.05 -12.72
C LEU A 27 0.42 -19.58 -12.86
N ILE A 28 -0.59 -20.33 -12.44
CA ILE A 28 -0.62 -21.79 -12.53
C ILE A 28 -0.69 -22.22 -14.00
N GLY A 29 -1.48 -21.51 -14.83
CA GLY A 29 -1.55 -21.74 -16.27
C GLY A 29 -0.19 -21.58 -16.96
N LYS A 30 0.60 -20.57 -16.57
CA LYS A 30 1.97 -20.37 -17.08
C LYS A 30 2.91 -21.50 -16.67
N PHE A 31 2.79 -22.01 -15.45
CA PHE A 31 3.56 -23.17 -15.00
C PHE A 31 3.26 -24.42 -15.86
N PHE A 32 1.98 -24.75 -16.05
CA PHE A 32 1.63 -25.94 -16.85
C PHE A 32 1.90 -25.77 -18.33
N GLY A 33 1.81 -24.54 -18.86
CA GLY A 33 2.24 -24.23 -20.23
C GLY A 33 3.74 -24.45 -20.45
N TRP A 34 4.57 -24.13 -19.43
CA TRP A 34 6.01 -24.40 -19.47
C TRP A 34 6.32 -25.89 -19.28
N LEU A 35 5.62 -26.55 -18.35
CA LEU A 35 5.86 -27.94 -17.99
C LEU A 35 5.53 -28.94 -19.12
N GLY A 36 4.47 -28.66 -19.86
CA GLY A 36 3.99 -29.56 -20.93
C GLY A 36 3.48 -30.93 -20.47
N LYS A 37 3.30 -31.11 -19.15
CA LYS A 37 2.82 -32.38 -18.58
C LYS A 37 1.47 -32.17 -17.86
N PRO A 38 0.63 -33.23 -17.76
CA PRO A 38 -0.60 -33.19 -16.99
C PRO A 38 -0.32 -32.88 -15.50
N PRO A 39 -1.21 -32.13 -14.81
CA PRO A 39 -1.03 -31.77 -13.39
C PRO A 39 -0.82 -32.97 -12.44
N ALA A 40 -1.43 -34.12 -12.75
CA ALA A 40 -1.29 -35.33 -11.96
C ALA A 40 0.14 -35.90 -11.97
N LYS A 41 0.91 -35.66 -13.05
CA LYS A 41 2.29 -36.13 -13.24
C LYS A 41 3.35 -35.10 -12.82
N ALA A 42 2.94 -33.91 -12.39
CA ALA A 42 3.86 -32.88 -11.91
C ALA A 42 4.55 -33.35 -10.62
N THR A 43 5.87 -33.21 -10.59
CA THR A 43 6.74 -33.60 -9.48
C THR A 43 7.26 -32.36 -8.76
N ARG A 44 7.91 -32.58 -7.63
CA ARG A 44 8.62 -31.54 -6.88
C ARG A 44 9.74 -30.92 -7.71
N ASP A 45 10.49 -31.74 -8.45
CA ASP A 45 11.60 -31.25 -9.27
C ASP A 45 11.11 -30.41 -10.45
N ASP A 46 9.95 -30.74 -11.04
CA ASP A 46 9.31 -29.90 -12.05
C ASP A 46 9.01 -28.50 -11.51
N VAL A 47 8.47 -28.38 -10.29
CA VAL A 47 8.19 -27.07 -9.65
C VAL A 47 9.48 -26.34 -9.35
N ARG A 48 10.50 -27.03 -8.81
CA ARG A 48 11.80 -26.45 -8.51
C ARG A 48 12.47 -25.91 -9.79
N ASN A 49 12.50 -26.71 -10.85
CA ASN A 49 13.10 -26.34 -12.11
C ASN A 49 12.38 -25.16 -12.77
N PHE A 50 11.04 -25.12 -12.70
CA PHE A 50 10.27 -23.95 -13.17
C PHE A 50 10.62 -22.68 -12.37
N LEU A 51 10.72 -22.77 -11.05
CA LEU A 51 11.06 -21.62 -10.22
C LEU A 51 12.49 -21.14 -10.46
N LEU A 52 13.43 -22.05 -10.72
CA LEU A 52 14.80 -21.72 -11.16
C LEU A 52 14.79 -21.06 -12.54
N TYR A 53 14.04 -21.60 -13.49
CA TYR A 53 13.85 -20.97 -14.81
C TYR A 53 13.30 -19.54 -14.70
N MET A 54 12.34 -19.31 -13.78
CA MET A 54 11.81 -17.96 -13.56
C MET A 54 12.86 -16.99 -13.02
N ILE A 55 13.82 -17.47 -12.20
CA ILE A 55 14.90 -16.64 -11.67
C ILE A 55 15.98 -16.41 -12.74
N ASN A 56 16.51 -17.50 -13.30
CA ASN A 56 17.71 -17.47 -14.12
C ASN A 56 17.45 -16.97 -15.54
N ASP A 57 16.38 -17.48 -16.19
CA ASP A 57 16.08 -17.20 -17.58
C ASP A 57 15.11 -16.02 -17.76
N LYS A 58 14.16 -15.86 -16.84
CA LYS A 58 13.17 -14.76 -16.89
C LYS A 58 13.54 -13.56 -16.02
N GLY A 59 14.57 -13.66 -15.20
CA GLY A 59 15.04 -12.58 -14.34
C GLY A 59 13.97 -12.02 -13.39
N VAL A 60 13.02 -12.85 -12.92
CA VAL A 60 11.92 -12.35 -12.10
C VAL A 60 12.41 -11.93 -10.72
N VAL A 61 11.91 -10.78 -10.27
CA VAL A 61 12.20 -10.27 -8.92
C VAL A 61 11.61 -11.18 -7.85
N ALA A 62 12.23 -11.20 -6.64
CA ALA A 62 11.83 -12.03 -5.52
C ALA A 62 10.33 -11.95 -5.17
N GLY A 63 9.69 -10.79 -5.44
CA GLY A 63 8.24 -10.60 -5.28
C GLY A 63 7.41 -11.48 -6.20
N THR A 64 7.77 -11.53 -7.46
CA THR A 64 7.10 -12.35 -8.49
C THR A 64 7.33 -13.84 -8.22
N TYR A 65 8.56 -14.23 -7.88
CA TYR A 65 8.86 -15.60 -7.44
C TYR A 65 7.94 -16.05 -6.30
N ALA A 66 7.81 -15.23 -5.24
CA ALA A 66 6.97 -15.57 -4.11
C ALA A 66 5.48 -15.72 -4.49
N GLN A 67 5.00 -14.96 -5.48
CA GLN A 67 3.63 -15.11 -6.01
C GLN A 67 3.46 -16.46 -6.71
N TYR A 68 4.39 -16.86 -7.58
CA TYR A 68 4.35 -18.18 -8.22
C TYR A 68 4.36 -19.29 -7.18
N ARG A 69 5.31 -19.23 -6.24
CA ARG A 69 5.43 -20.24 -5.18
C ARG A 69 4.14 -20.36 -4.36
N THR A 70 3.54 -19.23 -3.98
CA THR A 70 2.30 -19.22 -3.18
C THR A 70 1.11 -19.77 -3.98
N ALA A 71 0.99 -19.42 -5.27
CA ALA A 71 -0.06 -19.93 -6.13
C ALA A 71 0.08 -21.44 -6.37
N LEU A 72 1.30 -21.93 -6.64
CA LEU A 72 1.58 -23.35 -6.82
C LEU A 72 1.39 -24.14 -5.52
N LYS A 73 1.79 -23.54 -4.38
CA LYS A 73 1.54 -24.14 -3.05
C LYS A 73 0.05 -24.36 -2.81
N PHE A 74 -0.75 -23.31 -3.03
CA PHE A 74 -2.20 -23.43 -2.89
C PHE A 74 -2.79 -24.52 -3.81
N PHE A 75 -2.37 -24.52 -5.06
CA PHE A 75 -2.86 -25.49 -6.03
C PHE A 75 -2.51 -26.94 -5.66
N PHE A 76 -1.25 -27.22 -5.36
CA PHE A 76 -0.84 -28.59 -5.05
C PHE A 76 -1.34 -29.06 -3.69
N GLU A 77 -1.26 -28.24 -2.66
CA GLU A 77 -1.67 -28.64 -1.30
C GLU A 77 -3.20 -28.73 -1.16
N ILE A 78 -3.91 -27.72 -1.63
CA ILE A 78 -5.36 -27.59 -1.39
C ILE A 78 -6.16 -28.25 -2.52
N THR A 79 -5.92 -27.84 -3.77
CA THR A 79 -6.74 -28.29 -4.88
C THR A 79 -6.40 -29.72 -5.30
N MET A 80 -5.11 -30.10 -5.30
CA MET A 80 -4.65 -31.44 -5.70
C MET A 80 -4.48 -32.43 -4.54
N GLY A 81 -4.41 -31.96 -3.30
CA GLY A 81 -4.12 -32.82 -2.14
C GLY A 81 -2.72 -33.42 -2.15
N LYS A 82 -1.73 -32.76 -2.74
CA LYS A 82 -0.35 -33.19 -2.87
C LYS A 82 0.63 -32.23 -2.17
N PRO A 83 0.67 -32.16 -0.84
CA PRO A 83 1.50 -31.18 -0.10
C PRO A 83 3.00 -31.37 -0.33
N CYS A 84 3.45 -32.59 -0.52
CA CYS A 84 4.87 -32.93 -0.70
C CYS A 84 5.55 -32.27 -1.92
N VAL A 85 4.77 -31.81 -2.91
CA VAL A 85 5.33 -31.20 -4.14
C VAL A 85 6.06 -29.88 -3.86
N LEU A 86 5.70 -29.14 -2.80
CA LEU A 86 6.38 -27.89 -2.42
C LEU A 86 7.16 -27.95 -1.12
N GLU A 87 7.26 -29.12 -0.49
CA GLU A 87 8.10 -29.30 0.68
C GLU A 87 9.54 -28.87 0.40
N ARG A 88 10.15 -28.13 1.36
CA ARG A 88 11.54 -27.65 1.29
C ARG A 88 11.89 -26.75 0.10
N ILE A 89 10.92 -26.23 -0.69
CA ILE A 89 11.18 -25.17 -1.66
C ILE A 89 11.28 -23.85 -0.91
N LEU A 90 12.51 -23.34 -0.79
CA LEU A 90 12.81 -22.12 -0.04
C LEU A 90 12.22 -20.89 -0.70
N THR A 91 11.89 -19.90 0.11
CA THR A 91 11.54 -18.56 -0.37
C THR A 91 12.80 -17.68 -0.32
N PRO A 92 13.17 -16.99 -1.41
CA PRO A 92 14.31 -16.08 -1.38
C PRO A 92 14.13 -15.02 -0.29
N LYS A 93 15.21 -14.73 0.45
CA LYS A 93 15.23 -13.59 1.37
C LYS A 93 15.03 -12.32 0.54
N ARG A 94 14.05 -11.51 0.92
CA ARG A 94 13.85 -10.19 0.31
C ARG A 94 14.69 -9.16 1.07
N PRO A 95 15.58 -8.43 0.43
CA PRO A 95 16.13 -7.24 1.04
C PRO A 95 14.97 -6.29 1.34
N LYS A 96 14.87 -5.83 2.59
CA LYS A 96 13.89 -4.82 2.99
C LYS A 96 14.48 -3.45 2.63
N ALA A 97 14.35 -3.06 1.38
CA ALA A 97 14.65 -1.68 1.00
C ALA A 97 13.63 -0.73 1.67
N LEU A 98 14.13 0.43 2.07
CA LEU A 98 13.23 1.51 2.52
C LEU A 98 12.39 1.98 1.33
N PRO A 99 11.12 2.35 1.56
CA PRO A 99 10.29 2.90 0.50
C PRO A 99 10.85 4.24 0.02
N ASP A 100 10.74 4.49 -1.27
CA ASP A 100 11.00 5.82 -1.81
C ASP A 100 9.94 6.79 -1.29
N VAL A 101 10.36 7.98 -0.86
CA VAL A 101 9.54 9.07 -0.34
C VAL A 101 9.77 10.31 -1.21
N MET A 102 8.71 10.97 -1.64
CA MET A 102 8.76 12.28 -2.29
C MET A 102 8.89 13.35 -1.23
N SER A 103 9.64 14.41 -1.51
CA SER A 103 9.55 15.65 -0.74
C SER A 103 8.18 16.32 -0.97
N PHE A 104 7.82 17.29 -0.13
CA PHE A 104 6.58 18.05 -0.31
C PHE A 104 6.56 18.76 -1.68
N ASP A 105 7.67 19.36 -2.07
CA ASP A 105 7.80 20.06 -3.36
C ASP A 105 7.67 19.10 -4.54
N GLU A 106 8.26 17.91 -4.47
CA GLU A 106 8.10 16.87 -5.50
C GLU A 106 6.65 16.41 -5.64
N VAL A 107 5.91 16.35 -4.53
CA VAL A 107 4.47 16.04 -4.56
C VAL A 107 3.71 17.15 -5.29
N LEU A 108 3.98 18.43 -4.99
CA LEU A 108 3.36 19.57 -5.67
C LEU A 108 3.70 19.56 -7.16
N MET A 109 4.97 19.40 -7.52
CA MET A 109 5.40 19.30 -8.92
C MET A 109 4.69 18.17 -9.68
N LEU A 110 4.52 17.01 -9.03
CA LEU A 110 3.77 15.90 -9.61
C LEU A 110 2.32 16.26 -9.87
N LEU A 111 1.63 16.87 -8.87
CA LEU A 111 0.21 17.19 -8.96
C LEU A 111 -0.06 18.26 -10.01
N ASP A 112 0.81 19.26 -10.14
CA ASP A 112 0.70 20.32 -11.14
C ASP A 112 0.93 19.80 -12.56
N ALA A 113 1.79 18.80 -12.72
CA ALA A 113 2.04 18.16 -14.01
C ALA A 113 0.88 17.27 -14.50
N VAL A 114 -0.18 17.07 -13.71
CA VAL A 114 -1.35 16.27 -14.10
C VAL A 114 -2.30 17.06 -14.97
N GLU A 115 -2.45 16.70 -16.25
CA GLU A 115 -3.30 17.41 -17.21
C GLU A 115 -4.78 17.40 -16.89
N SER A 116 -5.31 16.25 -16.51
CA SER A 116 -6.73 16.08 -16.23
C SER A 116 -7.07 16.53 -14.82
N TYR A 117 -7.94 17.54 -14.69
CA TYR A 117 -8.38 18.06 -13.40
C TYR A 117 -8.91 16.94 -12.48
N ARG A 118 -9.81 16.07 -12.97
CA ARG A 118 -10.30 14.91 -12.23
C ARG A 118 -9.16 14.02 -11.72
N ASN A 119 -8.17 13.72 -12.55
CA ASN A 119 -7.08 12.86 -12.15
C ASN A 119 -6.17 13.54 -11.12
N ARG A 120 -5.98 14.84 -11.22
CA ARG A 120 -5.28 15.67 -10.23
C ARG A 120 -6.00 15.61 -8.89
N VAL A 121 -7.32 15.84 -8.87
CA VAL A 121 -8.13 15.72 -7.65
C VAL A 121 -7.96 14.34 -6.99
N ILE A 122 -8.04 13.26 -7.76
CA ILE A 122 -7.86 11.90 -7.22
C ILE A 122 -6.47 11.72 -6.59
N LEU A 123 -5.41 12.16 -7.25
CA LEU A 123 -4.05 12.04 -6.74
C LEU A 123 -3.82 12.95 -5.52
N THR A 124 -4.44 14.14 -5.49
CA THR A 124 -4.43 15.02 -4.32
C THR A 124 -5.14 14.38 -3.12
N VAL A 125 -6.31 13.76 -3.32
CA VAL A 125 -7.01 13.00 -2.28
C VAL A 125 -6.17 11.82 -1.79
N MET A 126 -5.48 11.12 -2.70
CA MET A 126 -4.59 10.02 -2.31
C MET A 126 -3.46 10.48 -1.39
N TYR A 127 -2.86 11.63 -1.66
CA TYR A 127 -1.80 12.18 -0.82
C TYR A 127 -2.40 12.78 0.47
N GLY A 128 -3.38 13.68 0.37
CA GLY A 128 -3.90 14.43 1.52
C GLY A 128 -4.60 13.58 2.59
N ALA A 129 -5.17 12.43 2.19
CA ALA A 129 -5.84 11.49 3.11
C ALA A 129 -5.16 10.12 3.21
N GLY A 130 -4.00 9.95 2.60
CA GLY A 130 -3.23 8.71 2.64
C GLY A 130 -3.94 7.49 2.01
N LEU A 131 -4.83 7.70 1.03
CA LEU A 131 -5.63 6.63 0.46
C LEU A 131 -4.84 5.74 -0.50
N ARG A 132 -5.24 4.45 -0.57
CA ARG A 132 -4.80 3.57 -1.66
C ARG A 132 -5.48 4.00 -2.96
N ILE A 133 -4.80 3.84 -4.10
CA ILE A 133 -5.36 4.18 -5.42
C ILE A 133 -6.73 3.55 -5.67
N THR A 134 -6.97 2.32 -5.20
CA THR A 134 -8.26 1.66 -5.34
C THR A 134 -9.33 2.27 -4.44
N GLU A 135 -8.97 2.69 -3.23
CA GLU A 135 -9.84 3.36 -2.28
C GLU A 135 -10.26 4.72 -2.84
N ALA A 136 -9.30 5.56 -3.25
CA ALA A 136 -9.59 6.85 -3.85
C ALA A 136 -10.48 6.76 -5.10
N CYS A 137 -10.22 5.79 -5.99
CA CYS A 137 -11.04 5.60 -7.19
C CYS A 137 -12.48 5.17 -6.89
N SER A 138 -12.72 4.48 -5.77
CA SER A 138 -14.03 3.91 -5.39
C SER A 138 -14.75 4.69 -4.30
N LEU A 139 -14.42 5.96 -4.10
CA LEU A 139 -15.16 6.84 -3.21
C LEU A 139 -16.55 7.15 -3.79
N HIS A 140 -17.55 7.16 -2.93
CA HIS A 140 -18.88 7.67 -3.21
C HIS A 140 -18.96 9.15 -2.79
N VAL A 141 -19.96 9.87 -3.29
CA VAL A 141 -20.23 11.24 -2.87
C VAL A 141 -20.51 11.26 -1.35
N ASP A 142 -21.30 10.32 -0.87
CA ASP A 142 -21.70 10.20 0.54
C ASP A 142 -20.58 9.72 1.47
N ASP A 143 -19.40 9.40 0.93
CA ASP A 143 -18.24 9.07 1.75
C ASP A 143 -17.51 10.32 2.28
N ILE A 144 -17.87 11.50 1.76
CA ILE A 144 -17.28 12.79 2.16
C ILE A 144 -18.18 13.42 3.23
N ASP A 145 -17.73 13.38 4.47
CA ASP A 145 -18.38 14.02 5.61
C ASP A 145 -17.71 15.38 5.84
N SER A 146 -18.29 16.43 5.25
CA SER A 146 -17.76 17.79 5.37
C SER A 146 -17.99 18.40 6.75
N ASP A 147 -18.97 17.92 7.50
CA ASP A 147 -19.30 18.46 8.82
C ASP A 147 -18.31 17.98 9.87
N ARG A 148 -17.89 16.73 9.75
CA ARG A 148 -16.89 16.11 10.64
C ARG A 148 -15.47 16.18 10.11
N MET A 149 -15.29 16.69 8.89
CA MET A 149 -13.99 16.70 8.19
C MET A 149 -13.36 15.31 8.06
N LEU A 150 -14.17 14.33 7.65
CA LEU A 150 -13.77 12.93 7.52
C LEU A 150 -14.10 12.35 6.14
N ILE A 151 -13.32 11.37 5.71
CA ILE A 151 -13.61 10.52 4.55
C ILE A 151 -13.87 9.11 5.06
N HIS A 152 -15.02 8.54 4.73
CA HIS A 152 -15.38 7.15 5.00
C HIS A 152 -14.76 6.22 3.94
N VAL A 153 -13.81 5.38 4.31
CA VAL A 153 -13.18 4.41 3.42
C VAL A 153 -13.84 3.05 3.60
N ARG A 154 -14.77 2.73 2.70
CA ARG A 154 -15.51 1.46 2.72
C ARG A 154 -14.62 0.31 2.24
N LYS A 155 -14.77 -0.86 2.85
CA LYS A 155 -14.16 -2.14 2.43
C LYS A 155 -12.66 -2.04 2.13
N GLY A 156 -11.91 -1.36 3.00
CA GLY A 156 -10.45 -1.31 2.94
C GLY A 156 -9.81 -2.72 2.92
N LYS A 157 -8.49 -2.80 2.99
CA LYS A 157 -7.78 -4.08 3.06
C LYS A 157 -8.31 -4.92 4.22
N GLY A 158 -8.80 -6.13 3.94
CA GLY A 158 -9.44 -7.01 4.93
C GLY A 158 -10.94 -6.74 5.14
N ARG A 159 -11.60 -5.97 4.26
CA ARG A 159 -13.04 -5.60 4.30
C ARG A 159 -13.47 -4.83 5.55
N LYS A 160 -12.53 -4.17 6.24
CA LYS A 160 -12.84 -3.29 7.37
C LYS A 160 -12.96 -1.85 6.88
N ASP A 161 -14.01 -1.19 7.32
CA ASP A 161 -14.22 0.24 7.08
C ASP A 161 -13.35 1.05 8.05
N ARG A 162 -12.99 2.25 7.65
CA ARG A 162 -12.29 3.21 8.50
C ARG A 162 -12.61 4.64 8.08
N TYR A 163 -12.44 5.57 9.00
CA TYR A 163 -12.44 6.99 8.70
C TYR A 163 -11.01 7.51 8.60
N VAL A 164 -10.80 8.46 7.71
CA VAL A 164 -9.55 9.21 7.58
C VAL A 164 -9.85 10.69 7.53
N MET A 165 -8.88 11.53 7.84
CA MET A 165 -9.04 12.98 7.81
C MET A 165 -9.35 13.49 6.41
N LEU A 166 -10.16 14.54 6.32
CA LEU A 166 -10.44 15.34 5.13
C LEU A 166 -9.81 16.72 5.31
N PRO A 167 -8.62 16.99 4.77
CA PRO A 167 -8.03 18.33 4.84
C PRO A 167 -8.90 19.36 4.15
N GLU A 168 -8.94 20.61 4.69
CA GLU A 168 -9.73 21.71 4.13
C GLU A 168 -9.44 21.96 2.63
N MET A 169 -8.17 22.01 2.26
CA MET A 169 -7.75 22.15 0.87
C MET A 169 -8.30 21.02 -0.03
N VAL A 170 -8.37 19.79 0.49
CA VAL A 170 -8.94 18.66 -0.25
C VAL A 170 -10.45 18.82 -0.39
N LEU A 171 -11.15 19.29 0.66
CA LEU A 171 -12.59 19.55 0.61
C LEU A 171 -12.92 20.63 -0.41
N GLU A 172 -12.19 21.74 -0.44
CA GLU A 172 -12.38 22.80 -1.43
C GLU A 172 -12.20 22.29 -2.86
N LEU A 173 -11.13 21.54 -3.10
CA LEU A 173 -10.85 20.92 -4.39
C LEU A 173 -11.96 19.94 -4.82
N LEU A 174 -12.49 19.17 -3.87
CA LEU A 174 -13.63 18.26 -4.10
C LEU A 174 -14.92 19.02 -4.40
N ARG A 175 -15.17 20.15 -3.73
CA ARG A 175 -16.33 21.03 -4.00
C ARG A 175 -16.26 21.64 -5.39
N GLU A 176 -15.09 22.10 -5.82
CA GLU A 176 -14.90 22.60 -7.20
C GLU A 176 -15.15 21.49 -8.22
N TYR A 177 -14.53 20.32 -8.00
CA TYR A 177 -14.76 19.17 -8.86
C TYR A 177 -16.24 18.78 -8.93
N TRP A 178 -16.94 18.80 -7.80
CA TRP A 178 -18.36 18.47 -7.73
C TRP A 178 -19.22 19.47 -8.51
N ARG A 179 -18.94 20.77 -8.42
CA ARG A 179 -19.65 21.80 -9.20
C ARG A 179 -19.53 21.58 -10.70
N MET A 180 -18.37 21.12 -11.16
CA MET A 180 -18.08 20.87 -12.57
C MET A 180 -18.67 19.54 -13.08
N ALA A 181 -18.47 18.47 -12.33
CA ALA A 181 -18.78 17.11 -12.77
C ALA A 181 -20.16 16.60 -12.32
N LYS A 182 -20.73 17.17 -11.25
CA LYS A 182 -22.02 16.82 -10.62
C LYS A 182 -22.23 15.30 -10.48
N PRO A 183 -21.27 14.57 -9.89
CA PRO A 183 -21.37 13.12 -9.71
C PRO A 183 -22.57 12.81 -8.78
N LYS A 184 -23.29 11.70 -9.08
CA LYS A 184 -24.50 11.32 -8.31
C LYS A 184 -24.24 10.22 -7.28
N ASP A 185 -23.42 9.24 -7.62
CA ASP A 185 -23.15 8.03 -6.81
C ASP A 185 -21.64 7.91 -6.57
N TRP A 186 -20.88 7.48 -7.59
CA TRP A 186 -19.43 7.47 -7.49
C TRP A 186 -18.87 8.89 -7.57
N LEU A 187 -18.04 9.28 -6.61
CA LEU A 187 -17.38 10.59 -6.63
C LEU A 187 -16.55 10.77 -7.91
N PHE A 188 -15.92 9.70 -8.40
CA PHE A 188 -15.17 9.69 -9.65
C PHE A 188 -15.74 8.65 -10.63
N PRO A 189 -16.78 9.01 -11.41
CA PRO A 189 -17.42 8.08 -12.33
C PRO A 189 -16.47 7.65 -13.43
N GLY A 190 -16.61 6.38 -13.81
CA GLY A 190 -15.88 5.78 -14.94
C GLY A 190 -16.58 5.99 -16.28
N ILE A 191 -15.95 5.53 -17.36
CA ILE A 191 -16.53 5.55 -18.70
C ILE A 191 -17.78 4.67 -18.78
N LYS A 192 -17.74 3.49 -18.13
CA LYS A 192 -18.88 2.58 -18.10
C LYS A 192 -19.87 3.06 -17.04
N ARG A 193 -21.14 3.23 -17.44
CA ARG A 193 -22.23 3.64 -16.55
C ARG A 193 -22.30 2.72 -15.30
N GLY A 194 -22.51 3.30 -14.14
CA GLY A 194 -22.59 2.57 -12.87
C GLY A 194 -21.26 2.05 -12.32
N ARG A 195 -20.13 2.42 -12.91
CA ARG A 195 -18.80 2.07 -12.41
C ARG A 195 -17.94 3.30 -12.13
N HIS A 196 -17.10 3.19 -11.12
CA HIS A 196 -16.07 4.21 -10.83
C HIS A 196 -14.91 4.15 -11.83
N ILE A 197 -14.08 5.19 -11.84
CA ILE A 197 -12.83 5.22 -12.62
C ILE A 197 -11.90 4.07 -12.20
N THR A 198 -11.17 3.54 -13.17
CA THR A 198 -10.26 2.42 -12.90
C THR A 198 -8.92 2.91 -12.35
N SER A 199 -8.35 2.18 -11.39
CA SER A 199 -7.00 2.44 -10.87
C SER A 199 -5.93 2.39 -11.96
N HIS A 200 -6.18 1.69 -13.08
CA HIS A 200 -5.29 1.66 -14.24
C HIS A 200 -5.17 3.06 -14.88
N ASN A 201 -6.29 3.77 -15.05
CA ASN A 201 -6.29 5.11 -15.64
C ASN A 201 -5.51 6.09 -14.76
N ILE A 202 -5.71 6.03 -13.44
CA ILE A 202 -4.99 6.90 -12.51
C ILE A 202 -3.50 6.57 -12.47
N ARG A 203 -3.13 5.28 -12.53
CA ARG A 203 -1.72 4.89 -12.63
C ARG A 203 -1.07 5.43 -13.91
N ARG A 204 -1.76 5.39 -15.04
CA ARG A 204 -1.26 5.99 -16.30
C ARG A 204 -1.09 7.50 -16.16
N ALA A 205 -2.05 8.19 -15.57
CA ALA A 205 -1.99 9.63 -15.33
C ALA A 205 -0.80 10.00 -14.44
N PHE A 206 -0.60 9.27 -13.33
CA PHE A 206 0.54 9.43 -12.45
C PHE A 206 1.88 9.28 -13.19
N HIS A 207 2.08 8.20 -13.94
CA HIS A 207 3.33 8.00 -14.66
C HIS A 207 3.57 9.03 -15.78
N LYS A 208 2.50 9.57 -16.40
CA LYS A 208 2.62 10.66 -17.37
C LYS A 208 3.06 11.94 -16.67
N ALA A 209 2.41 12.31 -15.56
CA ALA A 209 2.75 13.48 -14.75
C ALA A 209 4.15 13.42 -14.18
N ARG A 210 4.55 12.25 -13.62
CA ARG A 210 5.89 12.01 -13.10
C ARG A 210 6.99 12.30 -14.14
N ARG A 211 6.82 11.79 -15.37
CA ARG A 211 7.78 12.05 -16.46
C ARG A 211 7.83 13.53 -16.86
N ARG A 212 6.68 14.21 -16.86
CA ARG A 212 6.62 15.66 -17.18
C ARG A 212 7.29 16.51 -16.11
N ALA A 213 7.11 16.13 -14.85
CA ALA A 213 7.75 16.78 -13.72
C ALA A 213 9.24 16.45 -13.58
N GLY A 214 9.82 15.62 -14.46
CA GLY A 214 11.22 15.22 -14.38
C GLY A 214 11.57 14.34 -13.16
N LEU A 215 10.56 13.75 -12.50
CA LEU A 215 10.75 12.98 -11.29
C LEU A 215 11.26 11.55 -11.59
N THR A 216 12.01 10.99 -10.63
CA THR A 216 12.61 9.65 -10.74
C THR A 216 11.60 8.56 -11.11
N ASP A 217 12.04 7.57 -11.88
CA ASP A 217 11.20 6.45 -12.33
C ASP A 217 10.85 5.46 -11.21
N ARG A 218 11.54 5.52 -10.07
CA ARG A 218 11.23 4.75 -8.86
C ARG A 218 9.88 5.11 -8.24
N TYR A 219 9.41 6.36 -8.43
CA TYR A 219 8.12 6.80 -7.89
C TYR A 219 6.93 6.15 -8.61
N HIS A 220 5.98 5.69 -7.82
CA HIS A 220 4.73 5.06 -8.24
C HIS A 220 3.55 5.56 -7.39
N PRO A 221 2.29 5.31 -7.74
CA PRO A 221 1.16 5.89 -7.00
C PRO A 221 1.14 5.60 -5.50
N HIS A 222 1.71 4.45 -5.05
CA HIS A 222 1.81 4.18 -3.61
C HIS A 222 2.86 5.05 -2.92
N THR A 223 3.81 5.64 -3.67
CA THR A 223 4.78 6.58 -3.12
C THR A 223 4.09 7.81 -2.51
N LEU A 224 2.98 8.31 -3.10
CA LEU A 224 2.18 9.39 -2.50
C LEU A 224 1.72 9.02 -1.08
N ARG A 225 1.23 7.81 -0.89
CA ARG A 225 0.80 7.35 0.43
C ARG A 225 1.97 7.09 1.38
N HIS A 226 3.12 6.65 0.87
CA HIS A 226 4.33 6.51 1.66
C HIS A 226 4.83 7.89 2.12
N SER A 227 4.85 8.88 1.21
CA SER A 227 5.22 10.26 1.51
C SER A 227 4.27 10.89 2.53
N PHE A 228 2.95 10.73 2.37
CA PHE A 228 1.97 11.16 3.37
C PHE A 228 2.30 10.61 4.77
N ALA A 229 2.53 9.30 4.86
CA ALA A 229 2.81 8.67 6.15
C ALA A 229 4.13 9.15 6.76
N THR A 230 5.19 9.30 5.95
CA THR A 230 6.48 9.79 6.41
C THR A 230 6.39 11.25 6.83
N HIS A 231 5.69 12.11 6.07
CA HIS A 231 5.51 13.51 6.40
C HIS A 231 4.71 13.71 7.69
N LEU A 232 3.71 12.85 7.98
CA LEU A 232 3.02 12.88 9.28
C LEU A 232 3.96 12.49 10.43
N VAL A 233 4.80 11.48 10.25
CA VAL A 233 5.80 11.09 11.26
C VAL A 233 6.84 12.19 11.45
N ASP A 234 7.28 12.83 10.38
CA ASP A 234 8.20 13.98 10.43
C ASP A 234 7.57 15.20 11.11
N ALA A 235 6.24 15.35 11.01
CA ALA A 235 5.46 16.36 11.73
C ALA A 235 5.19 16.01 13.20
N GLY A 236 5.67 14.86 13.70
CA GLY A 236 5.52 14.43 15.08
C GLY A 236 4.25 13.64 15.41
N VAL A 237 3.45 13.28 14.41
CA VAL A 237 2.25 12.46 14.63
C VAL A 237 2.65 11.05 15.07
N ASP A 238 1.97 10.54 16.09
CA ASP A 238 2.24 9.21 16.63
C ASP A 238 2.02 8.10 15.62
N LEU A 239 2.91 7.10 15.66
CA LEU A 239 2.87 5.97 14.72
C LEU A 239 1.56 5.19 14.78
N GLU A 240 0.92 5.12 15.94
CA GLU A 240 -0.37 4.45 16.11
C GLU A 240 -1.49 5.18 15.38
N VAL A 241 -1.49 6.52 15.43
CA VAL A 241 -2.42 7.36 14.67
C VAL A 241 -2.20 7.18 13.17
N VAL A 242 -0.95 7.22 12.72
CA VAL A 242 -0.59 6.97 11.31
C VAL A 242 -1.02 5.56 10.88
N GLN A 243 -0.85 4.56 11.76
CA GLN A 243 -1.32 3.19 11.50
C GLN A 243 -2.83 3.12 11.32
N ALA A 244 -3.59 3.77 12.19
CA ALA A 244 -5.05 3.83 12.11
C ALA A 244 -5.52 4.50 10.82
N LEU A 245 -4.98 5.66 10.46
CA LEU A 245 -5.26 6.39 9.22
C LEU A 245 -4.99 5.53 7.98
N LEU A 246 -3.87 4.83 7.97
CA LEU A 246 -3.50 3.96 6.87
C LEU A 246 -4.30 2.63 6.85
N GLY A 247 -4.96 2.25 7.93
CA GLY A 247 -5.63 0.95 8.06
C GLY A 247 -4.65 -0.21 7.90
N HIS A 248 -3.52 -0.15 8.60
CA HIS A 248 -2.57 -1.25 8.71
C HIS A 248 -2.95 -2.18 9.86
N THR A 249 -3.14 -3.46 9.55
CA THR A 249 -3.48 -4.47 10.57
C THR A 249 -2.29 -4.90 11.42
N CYS A 250 -1.06 -4.51 11.04
CA CYS A 250 0.16 -4.86 11.74
C CYS A 250 1.08 -3.63 11.87
N ILE A 251 1.56 -3.37 13.07
CA ILE A 251 2.44 -2.25 13.39
C ILE A 251 3.77 -2.30 12.62
N SER A 252 4.26 -3.51 12.32
CA SER A 252 5.48 -3.69 11.54
C SER A 252 5.41 -3.10 10.12
N THR A 253 4.20 -2.86 9.59
CA THR A 253 4.00 -2.19 8.30
C THR A 253 4.12 -0.68 8.43
N THR A 254 3.78 -0.12 9.60
CA THR A 254 3.84 1.33 9.86
C THR A 254 5.22 1.73 10.39
N SER A 255 5.90 0.87 11.15
CA SER A 255 7.25 1.13 11.67
C SER A 255 8.31 1.41 10.59
N ILE A 256 8.04 1.06 9.33
CA ILE A 256 8.90 1.40 8.20
C ILE A 256 9.00 2.92 8.00
N TYR A 257 7.93 3.67 8.33
CA TYR A 257 7.90 5.13 8.20
C TYR A 257 8.75 5.83 9.27
N ALA A 258 8.83 5.26 10.47
CA ALA A 258 9.76 5.75 11.48
C ALA A 258 11.23 5.61 11.03
N ARG A 259 11.55 4.58 10.23
CA ARG A 259 12.89 4.37 9.67
C ARG A 259 13.20 5.26 8.47
N THR A 260 12.17 5.77 7.79
CA THR A 260 12.33 6.70 6.66
C THR A 260 12.30 8.17 7.11
N SER A 261 11.84 8.46 8.34
CA SER A 261 11.86 9.79 8.93
C SER A 261 13.31 10.20 9.22
N THR A 262 13.83 11.10 8.39
CA THR A 262 15.20 11.65 8.57
C THR A 262 15.22 12.84 9.51
N LYS A 263 14.07 13.52 9.73
CA LYS A 263 13.97 14.68 10.61
C LYS A 263 14.31 14.31 12.06
N ARG A 264 13.69 13.26 12.60
CA ARG A 264 13.97 12.75 13.95
C ARG A 264 15.44 12.35 14.12
N ILE A 265 16.07 11.79 13.08
CA ILE A 265 17.50 11.42 13.14
C ILE A 265 18.36 12.69 13.20
N ARG A 266 18.01 13.75 12.47
CA ARG A 266 18.75 15.03 12.49
C ARG A 266 18.59 15.81 13.78
N GLU A 267 17.47 15.59 14.50
CA GLU A 267 17.18 16.24 15.80
C GLU A 267 17.89 15.54 16.97
N VAL A 268 18.41 14.30 16.76
CA VAL A 268 19.22 13.61 17.78
C VAL A 268 20.62 14.24 17.81
N ARG A 269 20.95 14.91 18.91
CA ARG A 269 22.31 15.38 19.17
C ARG A 269 23.22 14.21 19.51
N SER A 270 24.41 14.20 18.93
CA SER A 270 25.45 13.24 19.30
C SER A 270 25.89 13.52 20.75
N PRO A 271 26.19 12.47 21.54
CA PRO A 271 26.84 12.68 22.83
C PRO A 271 28.16 13.47 22.74
N LEU A 272 28.79 13.48 21.56
CA LEU A 272 30.00 14.28 21.28
C LEU A 272 29.69 15.78 21.08
N ASP A 273 28.44 16.12 20.76
CA ASP A 273 27.98 17.50 20.56
C ASP A 273 27.25 18.05 21.82
N ALA A 274 27.16 17.24 22.89
CA ALA A 274 26.64 17.67 24.18
C ALA A 274 27.70 18.56 24.86
N THR A 275 27.34 19.82 25.12
CA THR A 275 28.20 20.72 25.91
C THR A 275 28.01 20.47 27.39
N PRO A 276 29.01 20.70 28.25
CA PRO A 276 28.89 20.54 29.72
C PRO A 276 27.76 21.33 30.38
N ASP A 277 27.24 22.35 29.71
CA ASP A 277 26.12 23.19 30.19
C ASP A 277 24.74 22.53 30.07
N ASP A 278 24.61 21.48 29.25
CA ASP A 278 23.33 20.76 29.08
C ASP A 278 23.01 19.81 30.26
N GLU A 279 23.97 19.50 31.14
CA GLU A 279 23.78 18.70 32.38
C GLU A 279 23.24 19.51 33.56
N ALA A 280 23.28 20.84 33.49
CA ALA A 280 22.91 21.70 34.61
C ALA A 280 21.40 22.00 34.76
N THR A 281 20.57 21.65 33.77
CA THR A 281 19.14 21.95 33.74
C THR A 281 18.22 20.76 34.09
N GLY A 282 18.79 19.60 34.46
CA GLY A 282 18.07 18.37 34.79
C GLY A 282 17.84 18.08 36.29
N GLY A 283 18.14 19.00 37.17
CA GLY A 283 18.15 18.76 38.61
C GLY A 283 17.31 19.74 39.44
N ASP A 284 16.00 19.79 39.21
CA ASP A 284 15.09 20.41 40.19
C ASP A 284 13.97 19.41 40.51
N THR A 285 14.27 18.51 41.44
CA THR A 285 13.25 17.78 42.18
C THR A 285 12.82 18.70 43.34
N PRO A 286 11.54 19.04 43.49
CA PRO A 286 11.07 19.74 44.69
C PRO A 286 11.24 18.81 45.89
N GLU A 287 12.01 19.26 46.89
CA GLU A 287 12.03 18.68 48.22
C GLU A 287 10.62 18.78 48.83
N ASP A 288 10.04 17.61 49.09
CA ASP A 288 8.80 17.45 49.85
C ASP A 288 9.11 17.75 51.34
N ASP A 289 8.85 18.96 51.73
CA ASP A 289 8.89 19.39 53.13
C ASP A 289 7.53 19.07 53.78
N ALA A 290 7.41 17.87 54.35
CA ALA A 290 6.25 17.48 55.16
C ALA A 290 6.57 17.69 56.67
N PRO A 291 5.77 18.47 57.38
CA PRO A 291 5.98 18.64 58.84
C PRO A 291 5.50 17.42 59.61
N VAL A 292 6.37 16.95 60.53
CA VAL A 292 6.07 15.90 61.49
C VAL A 292 5.15 16.48 62.60
N PRO A 293 4.02 15.88 62.93
CA PRO A 293 3.22 16.28 64.09
C PRO A 293 3.80 15.73 65.38
N ALA A 294 3.69 16.54 66.41
CA ALA A 294 4.06 16.29 67.81
C ALA A 294 3.22 15.20 68.48
#